data_02b3062606c66dce666b8a996621faa8
#
_entry.id   02b3062606c66dce666b8a996621faa8
#
_cell.length_a   1.000
_cell.length_b   1.000
_cell.length_c   1.000
_cell.angle_alpha   90.00
_cell.angle_beta   90.00
_cell.angle_gamma   90.00
#
_symmetry.space_group_name_H-M   'P 1'
#
loop_
_entity.id
_entity.type
_entity.pdbx_description
1 polymer ?
#
loop_
_entity_poly.entity_id
_entity_poly.type
_entity_poly.pdbx_seq_one_letter_code
_entity_poly.pdbx_strand_id
1 'polypeptide(L)' 'MSITDDIMNKIRQNPGLTVTEIALNIFGRRNPYKQKVSKECRRLVEAGRLERRGNGRQGDPFTYYLPR' A
#
# COMPACT_ATOMS: atom_id res chain seq x y z
N MET A 1 -4.57 -12.52 -11.56
CA MET A 1 -4.56 -11.10 -11.12
C MET A 1 -3.23 -10.79 -10.48
N SER A 2 -2.71 -9.61 -10.69
CA SER A 2 -1.42 -9.24 -10.12
C SER A 2 -1.60 -8.61 -8.75
N ILE A 3 -0.55 -8.67 -7.92
CA ILE A 3 -0.54 -8.00 -6.63
C ILE A 3 -0.74 -6.49 -6.79
N THR A 4 -0.24 -5.92 -7.89
CA THR A 4 -0.39 -4.50 -8.21
C THR A 4 -1.87 -4.13 -8.31
N ASP A 5 -2.65 -4.92 -9.05
CA ASP A 5 -4.08 -4.66 -9.22
C ASP A 5 -4.82 -4.77 -7.89
N ASP A 6 -4.46 -5.76 -7.07
CA ASP A 6 -5.09 -5.93 -5.75
C ASP A 6 -4.81 -4.74 -4.85
N ILE A 7 -3.56 -4.25 -4.83
CA ILE A 7 -3.17 -3.08 -4.05
C ILE A 7 -3.95 -1.84 -4.52
N MET A 8 -3.98 -1.60 -5.83
CA MET A 8 -4.67 -0.44 -6.39
C MET A 8 -6.16 -0.46 -6.09
N ASN A 9 -6.79 -1.62 -6.18
CA ASN A 9 -8.20 -1.78 -5.87
C ASN A 9 -8.50 -1.49 -4.40
N LYS A 10 -7.66 -1.98 -3.49
CA LYS A 10 -7.86 -1.74 -2.05
C LYS A 10 -7.72 -0.26 -1.72
N ILE A 11 -6.73 0.41 -2.28
CA ILE A 11 -6.53 1.84 -2.04
C ILE A 11 -7.68 2.65 -2.63
N ARG A 12 -8.20 2.26 -3.78
CA ARG A 12 -9.36 2.92 -4.37
C ARG A 12 -10.58 2.82 -3.46
N GLN A 13 -10.82 1.64 -2.87
CA GLN A 13 -11.94 1.41 -1.97
C GLN A 13 -11.75 2.11 -0.62
N ASN A 14 -10.52 2.18 -0.14
CA ASN A 14 -10.19 2.70 1.19
C ASN A 14 -8.93 3.58 1.12
N PRO A 15 -9.05 4.84 0.68
CA PRO A 15 -7.89 5.73 0.65
C PRO A 15 -7.30 5.92 2.04
N GLY A 16 -5.98 6.01 2.11
CA GLY A 16 -5.30 6.24 3.38
C GLY A 16 -4.88 4.97 4.12
N LEU A 17 -4.85 3.82 3.43
CA LEU A 17 -4.35 2.59 4.04
C LEU A 17 -2.83 2.61 4.18
N THR A 18 -2.34 2.06 5.30
CA THR A 18 -0.91 1.78 5.47
C THR A 18 -0.55 0.46 4.79
N VAL A 19 0.76 0.20 4.64
CA VAL A 19 1.23 -1.08 4.10
C VAL A 19 0.68 -2.26 4.90
N THR A 20 0.69 -2.16 6.22
CA THR A 20 0.17 -3.21 7.09
C THR A 20 -1.30 -3.49 6.81
N GLU A 21 -2.10 -2.43 6.69
CA GLU A 21 -3.53 -2.56 6.40
C GLU A 21 -3.77 -3.15 5.01
N ILE A 22 -3.02 -2.70 4.00
CA ILE A 22 -3.13 -3.23 2.64
C ILE A 22 -2.81 -4.73 2.65
N ALA A 23 -1.71 -5.10 3.28
CA ALA A 23 -1.30 -6.50 3.35
C ALA A 23 -2.31 -7.37 4.08
N LEU A 24 -2.88 -6.87 5.18
CA LEU A 24 -3.93 -7.59 5.90
C LEU A 24 -5.17 -7.81 5.03
N ASN A 25 -5.56 -6.81 4.25
CA ASN A 25 -6.72 -6.90 3.39
C ASN A 25 -6.54 -7.88 2.23
N ILE A 26 -5.31 -8.01 1.72
CA ILE A 26 -5.03 -8.85 0.57
C ILE A 26 -4.67 -10.27 1.00
N PHE A 27 -3.82 -10.43 2.00
CA PHE A 27 -3.23 -11.72 2.38
C PHE A 27 -3.72 -12.25 3.72
N GLY A 28 -4.49 -11.48 4.48
CA GLY A 28 -4.98 -11.88 5.79
C GLY A 28 -3.90 -11.79 6.87
N ARG A 29 -4.18 -12.43 8.02
CA ARG A 29 -3.32 -12.31 9.20
C ARG A 29 -1.99 -13.03 9.07
N ARG A 30 -1.89 -14.05 8.22
CA ARG A 30 -0.62 -14.69 7.91
C ARG A 30 0.07 -13.81 6.90
N ASN A 31 1.00 -13.00 7.36
CA ASN A 31 1.53 -11.97 6.51
C ASN A 31 3.04 -12.04 6.37
N PRO A 32 3.57 -13.06 5.65
CA PRO A 32 4.96 -13.02 5.21
C PRO A 32 5.16 -12.05 4.04
N TYR A 33 4.10 -11.42 3.54
CA TYR A 33 4.14 -10.63 2.30
C TYR A 33 4.12 -9.13 2.52
N LYS A 34 4.24 -8.67 3.78
CA LYS A 34 4.27 -7.24 4.08
C LYS A 34 5.40 -6.53 3.34
N GLN A 35 6.58 -7.13 3.28
CA GLN A 35 7.71 -6.55 2.57
C GLN A 35 7.45 -6.48 1.07
N LYS A 36 6.79 -7.48 0.52
CA LYS A 36 6.43 -7.50 -0.89
C LYS A 36 5.44 -6.39 -1.24
N VAL A 37 4.43 -6.20 -0.38
CA VAL A 37 3.46 -5.11 -0.53
C VAL A 37 4.16 -3.76 -0.42
N SER A 38 5.05 -3.59 0.56
CA SER A 38 5.81 -2.36 0.74
C SER A 38 6.65 -2.02 -0.48
N LYS A 39 7.35 -3.01 -1.02
CA LYS A 39 8.17 -2.84 -2.22
C LYS A 39 7.32 -2.43 -3.42
N GLU A 40 6.18 -3.07 -3.60
CA GLU A 40 5.30 -2.78 -4.73
C GLU A 40 4.68 -1.38 -4.59
N CYS A 41 4.26 -1.01 -3.38
CA CYS A 41 3.74 0.33 -3.12
C CYS A 41 4.79 1.40 -3.44
N ARG A 42 6.03 1.16 -3.03
CA ARG A 42 7.14 2.06 -3.33
C ARG A 42 7.34 2.23 -4.84
N ARG A 43 7.32 1.14 -5.58
CA ARG A 43 7.44 1.19 -7.04
C ARG A 43 6.32 1.98 -7.67
N LEU A 44 5.09 1.81 -7.18
CA LEU A 44 3.93 2.53 -7.70
C LEU A 44 4.02 4.01 -7.41
N VAL A 45 4.52 4.40 -6.24
CA VAL A 45 4.76 5.81 -5.92
C VAL A 45 5.82 6.41 -6.84
N GLU A 46 6.93 5.70 -7.05
CA GLU A 46 8.00 6.16 -7.94
C GLU A 46 7.53 6.28 -9.38
N ALA A 47 6.59 5.44 -9.79
CA ALA A 47 6.01 5.48 -11.13
C ALA A 47 4.88 6.51 -11.28
N GLY A 48 4.53 7.23 -10.20
CA GLY A 48 3.46 8.21 -10.23
C GLY A 48 2.06 7.62 -10.22
N ARG A 49 1.93 6.33 -9.93
CA ARG A 49 0.63 5.64 -9.91
C ARG A 49 -0.04 5.63 -8.55
N LEU A 50 0.70 5.94 -7.50
CA LEU A 50 0.18 6.14 -6.15
C LEU A 50 0.81 7.39 -5.55
N GLU A 51 0.08 8.02 -4.65
CA GLU A 51 0.63 9.05 -3.76
C GLU A 51 0.76 8.47 -2.36
N ARG A 52 1.75 8.95 -1.61
CA ARG A 52 1.89 8.58 -0.21
C ARG A 52 2.07 9.82 0.64
N ARG A 53 1.60 9.73 1.88
CA ARG A 53 1.74 10.77 2.89
C ARG A 53 2.35 10.17 4.13
N GLY A 54 2.94 11.00 4.97
CA GLY A 54 3.60 10.58 6.19
C GLY A 54 5.11 10.51 6.02
N ASN A 55 5.82 10.24 7.12
CA ASN A 55 7.28 10.18 7.14
C ASN A 55 7.83 8.75 7.04
N GLY A 56 6.97 7.74 7.09
CA GLY A 56 7.41 6.36 7.03
C GLY A 56 8.02 5.87 8.34
N ARG A 57 7.85 6.59 9.43
CA ARG A 57 8.36 6.24 10.76
C ARG A 57 7.29 5.54 11.57
N GLN A 58 7.70 4.91 12.67
CA GLN A 58 6.80 4.12 13.50
C GLN A 58 5.59 4.89 14.01
N GLY A 59 5.76 6.15 14.38
CA GLY A 59 4.65 7.00 14.83
C GLY A 59 3.91 7.71 13.71
N ASP A 60 4.39 7.60 12.48
CA ASP A 60 3.83 8.30 11.32
C ASP A 60 4.06 7.45 10.06
N PRO A 61 3.38 6.30 9.94
CA PRO A 61 3.57 5.42 8.79
C PRO A 61 3.06 6.07 7.50
N PHE A 62 3.60 5.64 6.37
CA PHE A 62 3.10 6.07 5.08
C PHE A 62 1.67 5.57 4.89
N THR A 63 0.80 6.45 4.39
CA THR A 63 -0.54 6.13 3.94
C THR A 63 -0.62 6.38 2.45
N TYR A 64 -1.42 5.58 1.75
CA TYR A 64 -1.41 5.56 0.30
C TYR A 64 -2.74 6.00 -0.28
N TYR A 65 -2.66 6.71 -1.41
CA TYR A 65 -3.81 7.28 -2.10
C TYR A 65 -3.63 7.15 -3.60
N LEU A 66 -4.74 7.13 -4.33
CA LEU A 66 -4.67 7.27 -5.77
C LEU A 66 -4.29 8.71 -6.12
N PRO A 67 -3.46 8.92 -7.15
CA PRO A 67 -3.14 10.28 -7.60
C PRO A 67 -4.39 10.95 -8.14
N ARG A 68 -4.44 12.24 -7.98
CA ARG A 68 -5.51 13.04 -8.53
C ARG A 68 -5.33 13.31 -10.01
#